data_37fcc741df55219767925d8cc8239860
#
_entry.id   37fcc741df55219767925d8cc8239860
#
_cell.length_a   1.000
_cell.length_b   1.000
_cell.length_c   1.000
_cell.angle_alpha   90.00
_cell.angle_beta   90.00
_cell.angle_gamma   90.00
#
_symmetry.space_group_name_H-M   'P 1'
#
loop_
_entity.id
_entity.type
_entity.pdbx_description
1 polymer ?
#
loop_
_entity_poly.entity_id
_entity_poly.type
_entity_poly.pdbx_seq_one_letter_code
_entity_poly.pdbx_strand_id
1 'polypeptide(L)'
;VNAMPAVEVIGTAERLREQPGSATILDQDSLQRARTLTVNEALRRVPGVHVRDEEGMGMRPNIGIRGQNPTRSTKTLLLEDGLPAAYAPYGDNASYYHAPFDRYARIEVLKGAGMLRFGPQLTSGVVNYITPDPPDAFGGYAQLMAGNRDYFNGHLSLGGGGALFDLIRKQGDGARDNIALEQTDLNAKYVAELGGGGALTLRANWIDEDSQVTYSGITDAELAAFGRAYNPFANDEFDTRRRGASATHEIALGDNALLNTSVYWFNFDRDWWRQSSTTTDTQCGNAFRDARFRGEAVDPDACDSRQGRLREYYSRGIEPRLETWARAFGAEHAIEAGVRFHAETQQRRQVNAASPDGSSGALVELNRRTTDAVAAYLSDRMAWGAFALQPIVRFESIDYARENQLSGAAGEETIDQWIPGLGFTWDFGGDYTVFGGVHRGFSPPRAEDLIDNSGGTVDVDAEESLNLELGVRGSLGQDLALEAAWFRSDFSNQVVVGSIAGGNTPLAQGETLYQGAELALDWRRDGGLGLPGTPYARAALTWLGTAEQQSPFLAVSNNQPVAGSGSDRRLPYAPEGLATLAAGYRQGAWD
;
A
#
# COMPACT_ATOMS: atom_id res chain seq x y z
N VAL A 1 -17.30 -27.74 -5.79
CA VAL A 1 -16.86 -26.61 -4.95
C VAL A 1 -15.89 -25.85 -5.83
N ASN A 2 -16.27 -24.67 -6.32
CA ASN A 2 -15.32 -23.79 -7.00
C ASN A 2 -14.37 -23.31 -5.90
N ALA A 3 -13.18 -23.91 -5.83
CA ALA A 3 -12.11 -23.43 -4.98
C ALA A 3 -11.81 -21.98 -5.37
N MET A 4 -11.73 -21.09 -4.40
CA MET A 4 -11.19 -19.76 -4.67
C MET A 4 -9.70 -19.87 -4.88
N PRO A 5 -9.16 -19.15 -5.87
CA PRO A 5 -7.72 -18.95 -5.91
C PRO A 5 -7.24 -18.31 -4.60
N ALA A 6 -6.16 -18.84 -4.05
CA ALA A 6 -5.54 -18.41 -2.79
C ALA A 6 -5.18 -16.92 -2.71
N VAL A 7 -5.19 -16.27 -3.83
CA VAL A 7 -4.69 -14.90 -4.03
C VAL A 7 -5.75 -13.82 -3.81
N GLU A 8 -7.03 -14.19 -3.77
CA GLU A 8 -8.13 -13.23 -3.64
C GLU A 8 -8.45 -12.92 -2.17
N VAL A 9 -8.63 -11.65 -1.86
CA VAL A 9 -9.04 -11.17 -0.53
C VAL A 9 -10.56 -11.12 -0.42
N ILE A 10 -11.22 -10.65 -1.47
CA ILE A 10 -12.68 -10.54 -1.55
C ILE A 10 -13.23 -11.58 -2.54
N GLY A 11 -12.63 -11.67 -3.71
CA GLY A 11 -12.98 -12.62 -4.76
C GLY A 11 -14.20 -12.24 -5.56
N THR A 12 -15.37 -12.76 -5.20
CA THR A 12 -16.61 -12.57 -5.96
C THR A 12 -17.55 -11.53 -5.37
N ALA A 13 -18.53 -11.08 -6.15
CA ALA A 13 -19.57 -10.16 -5.67
C ALA A 13 -20.43 -10.77 -4.55
N GLU A 14 -20.60 -12.10 -4.55
CA GLU A 14 -21.31 -12.80 -3.47
C GLU A 14 -20.53 -12.73 -2.16
N ARG A 15 -19.22 -12.98 -2.21
CA ARG A 15 -18.35 -12.85 -1.05
C ARG A 15 -18.18 -11.39 -0.59
N LEU A 16 -18.34 -10.43 -1.48
CA LEU A 16 -18.40 -9.01 -1.10
C LEU A 16 -19.56 -8.77 -0.10
N ARG A 17 -20.72 -9.41 -0.31
CA ARG A 17 -21.86 -9.31 0.63
C ARG A 17 -21.55 -9.89 2.01
N GLU A 18 -20.68 -10.89 2.07
CA GLU A 18 -20.30 -11.55 3.32
C GLU A 18 -19.23 -10.79 4.12
N GLN A 19 -18.60 -9.75 3.55
CA GLN A 19 -17.55 -9.00 4.23
C GLN A 19 -18.13 -8.12 5.36
N PRO A 20 -17.66 -8.27 6.62
CA PRO A 20 -18.10 -7.47 7.76
C PRO A 20 -17.39 -6.12 7.83
N GLY A 21 -17.28 -5.43 6.71
CA GLY A 21 -16.62 -4.13 6.57
C GLY A 21 -16.76 -3.61 5.16
N SER A 22 -16.43 -2.33 4.93
CA SER A 22 -16.44 -1.73 3.59
C SER A 22 -15.42 -2.41 2.70
N ALA A 23 -15.82 -2.68 1.46
CA ALA A 23 -14.94 -3.35 0.50
C ALA A 23 -15.24 -2.87 -0.92
N THR A 24 -14.21 -2.70 -1.73
CA THR A 24 -14.32 -2.26 -3.11
C THR A 24 -13.49 -3.16 -4.01
N ILE A 25 -14.08 -3.58 -5.14
CA ILE A 25 -13.38 -4.28 -6.22
C ILE A 25 -13.34 -3.35 -7.43
N LEU A 26 -12.14 -3.04 -7.89
CA LEU A 26 -11.90 -2.41 -9.19
C LEU A 26 -11.48 -3.50 -10.16
N ASP A 27 -12.43 -3.99 -10.96
CA ASP A 27 -12.18 -5.03 -11.95
C ASP A 27 -11.48 -4.49 -13.21
N GLN A 28 -10.94 -5.39 -14.02
CA GLN A 28 -10.20 -5.06 -15.23
C GLN A 28 -11.02 -4.20 -16.20
N ASP A 29 -12.29 -4.52 -16.38
CA ASP A 29 -13.22 -3.77 -17.25
C ASP A 29 -13.38 -2.31 -16.75
N SER A 30 -13.52 -2.13 -15.44
CA SER A 30 -13.57 -0.83 -14.78
C SER A 30 -12.27 -0.04 -14.93
N LEU A 31 -11.12 -0.72 -14.78
CA LEU A 31 -9.80 -0.09 -14.90
C LEU A 31 -9.49 0.33 -16.35
N GLN A 32 -9.79 -0.53 -17.31
CA GLN A 32 -9.61 -0.24 -18.74
C GLN A 32 -10.53 0.90 -19.21
N ARG A 33 -11.79 0.91 -18.80
CA ARG A 33 -12.73 2.01 -19.13
C ARG A 33 -12.31 3.36 -18.55
N ALA A 34 -11.75 3.35 -17.37
CA ALA A 34 -11.27 4.58 -16.75
C ALA A 34 -10.02 5.14 -17.42
N ARG A 35 -9.35 4.37 -18.27
CA ARG A 35 -8.10 4.75 -18.92
C ARG A 35 -7.06 5.28 -17.95
N THR A 36 -7.01 4.68 -16.75
CA THR A 36 -6.07 5.07 -15.70
C THR A 36 -4.63 4.76 -16.14
N LEU A 37 -3.73 5.69 -15.91
CA LEU A 37 -2.31 5.55 -16.23
C LEU A 37 -1.49 5.13 -15.01
N THR A 38 -2.03 5.38 -13.81
CA THR A 38 -1.34 5.13 -12.54
C THR A 38 -2.27 4.47 -11.53
N VAL A 39 -1.69 3.77 -10.55
CA VAL A 39 -2.44 3.22 -9.42
C VAL A 39 -3.15 4.31 -8.61
N ASN A 40 -2.56 5.51 -8.52
CA ASN A 40 -3.16 6.65 -7.82
C ASN A 40 -4.49 7.06 -8.46
N GLU A 41 -4.56 7.13 -9.78
CA GLU A 41 -5.80 7.43 -10.50
C GLU A 41 -6.87 6.36 -10.27
N ALA A 42 -6.48 5.08 -10.27
CA ALA A 42 -7.39 3.98 -9.97
C ALA A 42 -7.96 4.09 -8.55
N LEU A 43 -7.09 4.29 -7.55
CA LEU A 43 -7.48 4.30 -6.14
C LEU A 43 -8.29 5.52 -5.72
N ARG A 44 -8.22 6.67 -6.43
CA ARG A 44 -9.13 7.82 -6.22
C ARG A 44 -10.60 7.46 -6.43
N ARG A 45 -10.91 6.34 -7.06
CA ARG A 45 -12.27 5.85 -7.30
C ARG A 45 -12.83 5.01 -6.15
N VAL A 46 -12.04 4.79 -5.10
CA VAL A 46 -12.42 4.04 -3.90
C VAL A 46 -12.76 5.02 -2.78
N PRO A 47 -13.99 4.99 -2.22
CA PRO A 47 -14.33 5.82 -1.08
C PRO A 47 -13.38 5.58 0.10
N GLY A 48 -13.06 6.63 0.83
CA GLY A 48 -12.14 6.57 1.96
C GLY A 48 -10.67 6.56 1.59
N VAL A 49 -10.31 6.34 0.34
CA VAL A 49 -8.92 6.34 -0.11
C VAL A 49 -8.52 7.72 -0.63
N HIS A 50 -7.41 8.24 -0.14
CA HIS A 50 -6.78 9.42 -0.69
C HIS A 50 -5.33 9.11 -1.06
N VAL A 51 -4.87 9.70 -2.13
CA VAL A 51 -3.55 9.46 -2.68
C VAL A 51 -2.85 10.76 -2.97
N ARG A 52 -1.54 10.77 -2.83
CA ARG A 52 -0.68 11.90 -3.18
C ARG A 52 0.31 11.46 -4.24
N ASP A 53 0.29 12.15 -5.38
CA ASP A 53 1.28 11.93 -6.43
C ASP A 53 2.62 12.51 -5.99
N GLU A 54 3.70 11.87 -6.40
CA GLU A 54 5.05 12.29 -6.14
C GLU A 54 5.81 12.59 -7.43
N GLU A 55 6.01 11.60 -8.28
CA GLU A 55 6.75 11.75 -9.54
C GLU A 55 5.86 11.80 -10.79
N GLY A 56 4.56 11.52 -10.63
CA GLY A 56 3.57 11.60 -11.71
C GLY A 56 3.35 10.32 -12.52
N MET A 57 4.13 9.26 -12.29
CA MET A 57 3.99 7.97 -12.98
C MET A 57 3.46 6.83 -12.09
N GLY A 58 3.26 7.09 -10.79
CA GLY A 58 2.71 6.14 -9.83
C GLY A 58 3.67 5.06 -9.37
N MET A 59 4.97 5.27 -9.53
CA MET A 59 6.00 4.33 -9.07
C MET A 59 6.19 4.36 -7.55
N ARG A 60 5.80 5.47 -6.91
CA ARG A 60 5.84 5.68 -5.45
C ARG A 60 4.50 6.20 -4.95
N PRO A 61 3.47 5.37 -4.95
CA PRO A 61 2.15 5.79 -4.51
C PRO A 61 2.18 6.07 -3.01
N ASN A 62 1.64 7.21 -2.64
CA ASN A 62 1.37 7.55 -1.25
C ASN A 62 -0.12 7.35 -1.01
N ILE A 63 -0.47 6.25 -0.36
CA ILE A 63 -1.85 5.79 -0.16
C ILE A 63 -2.23 5.93 1.29
N GLY A 64 -3.24 6.74 1.57
CA GLY A 64 -3.89 6.85 2.87
C GLY A 64 -5.34 6.41 2.80
N ILE A 65 -5.84 5.84 3.86
CA ILE A 65 -7.24 5.40 3.99
C ILE A 65 -7.84 6.08 5.21
N ARG A 66 -9.07 6.62 5.08
CA ARG A 66 -9.83 7.25 6.16
C ARG A 66 -9.10 8.40 6.86
N GLY A 67 -8.35 9.20 6.08
CA GLY A 67 -7.64 10.38 6.56
C GLY A 67 -6.28 10.13 7.18
N GLN A 68 -5.83 8.87 7.29
CA GLN A 68 -4.49 8.58 7.78
C GLN A 68 -3.43 9.02 6.80
N ASN A 69 -2.26 9.39 7.32
CA ASN A 69 -1.18 9.96 6.53
C ASN A 69 -0.75 9.03 5.37
N PRO A 70 -0.82 9.47 4.10
CA PRO A 70 -0.54 8.64 2.95
C PRO A 70 0.95 8.40 2.70
N THR A 71 1.84 9.17 3.34
CA THR A 71 3.27 9.19 3.00
C THR A 71 3.88 7.79 3.03
N ARG A 72 4.42 7.38 1.87
CA ARG A 72 5.02 6.06 1.64
C ARG A 72 4.11 4.89 1.99
N SER A 73 2.79 5.10 2.01
CA SER A 73 1.79 4.07 2.33
C SER A 73 2.03 3.34 3.66
N THR A 74 2.71 3.98 4.62
CA THR A 74 3.16 3.32 5.87
C THR A 74 2.03 2.80 6.75
N LYS A 75 0.81 3.32 6.56
CA LYS A 75 -0.39 2.94 7.32
C LYS A 75 -1.30 1.96 6.58
N THR A 76 -1.01 1.69 5.31
CA THR A 76 -1.83 0.86 4.44
C THR A 76 -1.11 -0.43 4.12
N LEU A 77 -1.75 -1.56 4.36
CA LEU A 77 -1.20 -2.86 3.98
C LEU A 77 -1.33 -3.06 2.46
N LEU A 78 -0.19 -3.24 1.80
CA LEU A 78 -0.13 -3.51 0.37
C LEU A 78 0.18 -4.99 0.13
N LEU A 79 -0.68 -5.65 -0.63
CA LEU A 79 -0.53 -7.05 -1.03
C LEU A 79 -0.51 -7.17 -2.56
N GLU A 80 0.17 -8.18 -3.05
CA GLU A 80 0.09 -8.64 -4.45
C GLU A 80 -0.21 -10.14 -4.45
N ASP A 81 -1.35 -10.52 -5.03
CA ASP A 81 -1.88 -11.88 -4.97
C ASP A 81 -1.93 -12.44 -3.52
N GLY A 82 -2.37 -11.62 -2.56
CA GLY A 82 -2.50 -11.99 -1.15
C GLY A 82 -1.19 -12.04 -0.36
N LEU A 83 -0.03 -11.83 -1.00
CA LEU A 83 1.29 -11.82 -0.37
C LEU A 83 1.80 -10.39 -0.18
N PRO A 84 2.73 -10.13 0.77
CA PRO A 84 3.27 -8.79 0.98
C PRO A 84 3.88 -8.19 -0.31
N ALA A 85 3.37 -7.03 -0.73
CA ALA A 85 3.93 -6.27 -1.85
C ALA A 85 5.07 -5.35 -1.39
N ALA A 86 4.99 -4.81 -0.16
CA ALA A 86 6.06 -4.04 0.46
C ALA A 86 7.31 -4.90 0.67
N TYR A 87 8.48 -4.29 0.52
CA TYR A 87 9.77 -5.01 0.57
C TYR A 87 10.21 -5.41 2.00
N ALA A 88 9.72 -4.74 3.02
CA ALA A 88 9.95 -5.07 4.43
C ALA A 88 8.74 -4.62 5.28
N PRO A 89 7.61 -5.36 5.22
CA PRO A 89 6.36 -4.94 5.86
C PRO A 89 6.44 -4.85 7.39
N TYR A 90 7.37 -5.53 8.02
CA TYR A 90 7.57 -5.51 9.47
C TYR A 90 8.68 -4.54 9.89
N GLY A 91 9.85 -4.59 9.25
CA GLY A 91 11.05 -3.86 9.68
C GLY A 91 11.21 -2.46 9.09
N ASP A 92 10.62 -2.21 7.90
CA ASP A 92 10.62 -0.90 7.22
C ASP A 92 9.39 -0.80 6.31
N ASN A 93 8.26 -0.41 6.89
CA ASN A 93 6.96 -0.39 6.22
C ASN A 93 6.77 0.76 5.20
N ALA A 94 7.78 1.59 4.99
CA ALA A 94 7.73 2.66 3.99
C ALA A 94 7.87 2.10 2.57
N SER A 95 6.86 2.28 1.72
CA SER A 95 6.89 1.79 0.34
C SER A 95 7.57 2.79 -0.61
N TYR A 96 8.71 2.40 -1.17
CA TYR A 96 9.42 3.09 -2.26
C TYR A 96 9.34 2.35 -3.59
N TYR A 97 8.48 1.34 -3.66
CA TYR A 97 8.29 0.47 -4.79
C TYR A 97 6.82 0.27 -5.06
N HIS A 98 6.47 0.28 -6.34
CA HIS A 98 5.20 -0.20 -6.84
C HIS A 98 5.38 -0.74 -8.26
N ALA A 99 4.82 -1.91 -8.54
CA ALA A 99 4.81 -2.43 -9.91
C ALA A 99 3.98 -1.52 -10.82
N PRO A 100 4.26 -1.49 -12.14
CA PRO A 100 3.42 -0.79 -13.09
C PRO A 100 1.96 -1.20 -12.94
N PHE A 101 1.06 -0.21 -12.96
CA PHE A 101 -0.37 -0.44 -12.82
C PHE A 101 -0.92 -1.42 -13.87
N ASP A 102 -0.34 -1.41 -15.06
CA ASP A 102 -0.70 -2.26 -16.20
C ASP A 102 -0.59 -3.78 -15.91
N ARG A 103 0.23 -4.16 -14.90
CA ARG A 103 0.40 -5.56 -14.46
C ARG A 103 -0.87 -6.17 -13.88
N TYR A 104 -1.81 -5.36 -13.40
CA TYR A 104 -2.92 -5.83 -12.57
C TYR A 104 -4.22 -6.00 -13.34
N ALA A 105 -4.87 -7.15 -13.15
CA ALA A 105 -6.22 -7.41 -13.65
C ALA A 105 -7.29 -6.82 -12.74
N ARG A 106 -7.01 -6.70 -11.43
CA ARG A 106 -7.98 -6.26 -10.43
C ARG A 106 -7.29 -5.66 -9.23
N ILE A 107 -7.96 -4.71 -8.56
CA ILE A 107 -7.56 -4.18 -7.26
C ILE A 107 -8.71 -4.40 -6.28
N GLU A 108 -8.41 -4.97 -5.14
CA GLU A 108 -9.32 -5.16 -4.02
C GLU A 108 -8.91 -4.25 -2.87
N VAL A 109 -9.85 -3.49 -2.33
CA VAL A 109 -9.63 -2.65 -1.14
C VAL A 109 -10.57 -3.09 -0.04
N LEU A 110 -10.00 -3.50 1.09
CA LEU A 110 -10.74 -4.01 2.24
C LEU A 110 -10.50 -3.14 3.46
N LYS A 111 -11.57 -2.80 4.18
CA LYS A 111 -11.57 -2.04 5.43
C LYS A 111 -12.39 -2.77 6.49
N GLY A 112 -12.29 -2.35 7.76
CA GLY A 112 -13.06 -2.96 8.84
C GLY A 112 -12.51 -4.29 9.36
N ALA A 113 -13.30 -5.01 10.16
CA ALA A 113 -12.83 -6.18 10.90
C ALA A 113 -12.32 -7.32 10.02
N GLY A 114 -12.84 -7.47 8.80
CA GLY A 114 -12.41 -8.52 7.86
C GLY A 114 -10.94 -8.43 7.44
N MET A 115 -10.28 -7.27 7.62
CA MET A 115 -8.88 -7.09 7.26
C MET A 115 -7.91 -7.80 8.24
N LEU A 116 -8.35 -8.20 9.44
CA LEU A 116 -7.50 -8.81 10.45
C LEU A 116 -6.91 -10.17 10.05
N ARG A 117 -7.42 -10.80 8.98
CA ARG A 117 -6.81 -12.00 8.36
C ARG A 117 -5.43 -11.72 7.78
N PHE A 118 -5.12 -10.46 7.49
CA PHE A 118 -3.89 -9.99 6.89
C PHE A 118 -3.06 -9.22 7.94
N GLY A 119 -1.88 -8.78 7.61
CA GLY A 119 -1.03 -8.00 8.53
C GLY A 119 0.34 -7.76 7.93
N PRO A 120 1.18 -6.94 8.58
CA PRO A 120 1.00 -6.41 9.95
C PRO A 120 0.31 -5.03 10.06
N GLN A 121 0.19 -4.23 8.98
CA GLN A 121 -0.45 -2.89 9.04
C GLN A 121 -1.99 -3.04 9.04
N LEU A 122 -2.62 -2.88 10.21
CA LEU A 122 -4.05 -3.13 10.43
C LEU A 122 -4.78 -1.90 11.02
N THR A 123 -4.27 -0.69 10.76
CA THR A 123 -4.88 0.55 11.28
C THR A 123 -5.81 1.23 10.28
N SER A 124 -5.60 1.06 8.97
CA SER A 124 -6.36 1.79 7.95
C SER A 124 -7.14 0.89 6.99
N GLY A 125 -6.46 -0.01 6.33
CA GLY A 125 -7.04 -0.91 5.34
C GLY A 125 -5.98 -1.67 4.54
N VAL A 126 -6.47 -2.57 3.71
CA VAL A 126 -5.68 -3.45 2.83
C VAL A 126 -5.96 -3.10 1.38
N VAL A 127 -4.92 -2.98 0.58
CA VAL A 127 -5.00 -2.91 -0.89
C VAL A 127 -4.32 -4.14 -1.44
N ASN A 128 -5.09 -5.00 -2.11
CA ASN A 128 -4.59 -6.22 -2.73
C ASN A 128 -4.65 -6.09 -4.25
N TYR A 129 -3.51 -6.20 -4.88
CA TYR A 129 -3.35 -6.16 -6.32
C TYR A 129 -3.36 -7.59 -6.87
N ILE A 130 -4.24 -7.87 -7.83
CA ILE A 130 -4.39 -9.19 -8.43
C ILE A 130 -3.79 -9.20 -9.83
N THR A 131 -2.83 -10.08 -10.06
CA THR A 131 -2.26 -10.31 -11.39
C THR A 131 -3.19 -11.16 -12.25
N PRO A 132 -3.16 -11.02 -13.60
CA PRO A 132 -4.00 -11.82 -14.50
C PRO A 132 -3.75 -13.32 -14.32
N ASP A 133 -4.78 -14.12 -14.57
CA ASP A 133 -4.65 -15.56 -14.69
C ASP A 133 -4.22 -15.96 -16.10
N PRO A 134 -3.43 -17.05 -16.23
CA PRO A 134 -3.09 -17.59 -17.54
C PRO A 134 -4.33 -17.97 -18.32
N PRO A 135 -4.44 -17.63 -19.62
CA PRO A 135 -5.55 -18.08 -20.46
C PRO A 135 -5.43 -19.56 -20.80
N ASP A 136 -6.55 -20.25 -20.99
CA ASP A 136 -6.58 -21.67 -21.38
C ASP A 136 -5.94 -21.90 -22.75
N ALA A 137 -6.34 -21.11 -23.74
CA ALA A 137 -5.81 -21.17 -25.10
C ALA A 137 -4.66 -20.17 -25.27
N PHE A 138 -3.70 -20.52 -26.15
CA PHE A 138 -2.63 -19.58 -26.49
C PHE A 138 -3.21 -18.30 -27.10
N GLY A 139 -2.83 -17.18 -26.52
CA GLY A 139 -3.26 -15.85 -26.92
C GLY A 139 -2.46 -14.76 -26.21
N GLY A 140 -2.83 -13.53 -26.46
CA GLY A 140 -2.22 -12.39 -25.80
C GLY A 140 -2.64 -11.09 -26.45
N TYR A 141 -2.08 -10.01 -25.94
CA TYR A 141 -2.26 -8.66 -26.47
C TYR A 141 -0.98 -7.84 -26.40
N ALA A 142 -0.93 -6.80 -27.20
CA ALA A 142 0.08 -5.75 -27.10
C ALA A 142 -0.65 -4.41 -27.02
N GLN A 143 -0.24 -3.58 -26.06
CA GLN A 143 -0.74 -2.23 -25.92
C GLN A 143 0.44 -1.27 -25.98
N LEU A 144 0.27 -0.18 -26.74
CA LEU A 144 1.26 0.88 -26.87
C LEU A 144 0.58 2.21 -26.62
N MET A 145 1.17 3.03 -25.75
CA MET A 145 0.76 4.40 -25.49
C MET A 145 1.96 5.32 -25.63
N ALA A 146 1.75 6.49 -26.23
CA ALA A 146 2.75 7.53 -26.34
C ALA A 146 2.11 8.89 -26.08
N GLY A 147 2.87 9.82 -25.54
CA GLY A 147 2.38 11.14 -25.17
C GLY A 147 3.46 12.20 -25.22
N ASN A 148 3.13 13.38 -24.75
CA ASN A 148 4.10 14.45 -24.52
C ASN A 148 5.07 14.07 -23.38
N ARG A 149 6.18 14.84 -23.24
CA ARG A 149 7.25 14.61 -22.24
C ARG A 149 7.87 13.22 -22.37
N ASP A 150 8.13 12.81 -23.61
CA ASP A 150 8.74 11.53 -23.97
C ASP A 150 8.03 10.30 -23.33
N TYR A 151 6.73 10.49 -22.99
CA TYR A 151 5.94 9.41 -22.40
C TYR A 151 5.76 8.27 -23.39
N PHE A 152 6.16 7.09 -22.96
CA PHE A 152 5.93 5.82 -23.63
C PHE A 152 5.54 4.76 -22.58
N ASN A 153 4.54 3.96 -22.92
CA ASN A 153 4.16 2.78 -22.17
C ASN A 153 3.83 1.64 -23.15
N GLY A 154 4.62 0.59 -23.13
CA GLY A 154 4.43 -0.63 -23.90
C GLY A 154 4.13 -1.80 -22.97
N HIS A 155 3.05 -2.53 -23.23
CA HIS A 155 2.68 -3.74 -22.52
C HIS A 155 2.47 -4.88 -23.51
N LEU A 156 3.19 -5.98 -23.32
CA LEU A 156 3.02 -7.24 -24.05
C LEU A 156 2.63 -8.32 -23.04
N SER A 157 1.50 -8.97 -23.29
CA SER A 157 1.02 -10.11 -22.51
C SER A 157 0.81 -11.31 -23.42
N LEU A 158 1.42 -12.45 -23.09
CA LEU A 158 1.32 -13.70 -23.83
C LEU A 158 1.05 -14.86 -22.86
N GLY A 159 0.09 -15.72 -23.19
CA GLY A 159 -0.23 -16.86 -22.30
C GLY A 159 -0.89 -18.01 -23.03
N GLY A 160 -1.04 -19.13 -22.33
CA GLY A 160 -1.70 -20.35 -22.77
C GLY A 160 -1.19 -21.59 -22.06
N GLY A 161 -2.05 -22.61 -21.91
CA GLY A 161 -1.68 -23.87 -21.28
C GLY A 161 -1.21 -23.72 -19.82
N GLY A 162 -1.82 -22.82 -19.07
CA GLY A 162 -1.48 -22.55 -17.67
C GLY A 162 -0.32 -21.57 -17.46
N ALA A 163 0.31 -21.07 -18.53
CA ALA A 163 1.42 -20.11 -18.44
C ALA A 163 0.99 -18.71 -18.89
N LEU A 164 1.52 -17.68 -18.23
CA LEU A 164 1.38 -16.28 -18.60
C LEU A 164 2.74 -15.59 -18.47
N PHE A 165 3.05 -14.71 -19.42
CA PHE A 165 4.22 -13.85 -19.40
C PHE A 165 3.80 -12.42 -19.75
N ASP A 166 4.20 -11.46 -18.92
CA ASP A 166 4.00 -10.03 -19.13
C ASP A 166 5.32 -9.29 -19.18
N LEU A 167 5.45 -8.39 -20.15
CA LEU A 167 6.53 -7.42 -20.27
C LEU A 167 5.93 -6.02 -20.35
N ILE A 168 6.34 -5.15 -19.43
CA ILE A 168 5.95 -3.74 -19.43
C ILE A 168 7.20 -2.88 -19.47
N ARG A 169 7.21 -1.91 -20.37
CA ARG A 169 8.21 -0.85 -20.45
C ARG A 169 7.53 0.50 -20.33
N LYS A 170 7.91 1.29 -19.34
CA LYS A 170 7.34 2.61 -19.09
C LYS A 170 8.45 3.63 -18.93
N GLN A 171 8.31 4.77 -19.60
CA GLN A 171 9.25 5.88 -19.49
C GLN A 171 8.56 7.22 -19.70
N GLY A 172 9.20 8.28 -19.29
CA GLY A 172 8.76 9.65 -19.56
C GLY A 172 9.44 10.67 -18.66
N ASP A 173 9.31 11.94 -19.03
CA ASP A 173 9.80 13.05 -18.25
C ASP A 173 8.77 13.48 -17.20
N GLY A 174 9.26 13.85 -16.02
CA GLY A 174 8.44 14.42 -14.96
C GLY A 174 8.01 15.86 -15.23
N ALA A 175 7.36 16.45 -14.24
CA ALA A 175 6.86 17.81 -14.31
C ALA A 175 7.94 18.90 -14.14
N ARG A 176 9.10 18.52 -13.60
CA ARG A 176 10.23 19.42 -13.33
C ARG A 176 11.39 19.10 -14.27
N ASP A 177 12.24 20.09 -14.46
CA ASP A 177 13.46 19.95 -15.23
C ASP A 177 14.33 18.84 -14.64
N ASN A 178 14.96 18.05 -15.51
CA ASN A 178 15.82 16.93 -15.13
C ASN A 178 15.13 15.85 -14.27
N ILE A 179 13.85 15.64 -14.45
CA ILE A 179 13.13 14.47 -13.91
C ILE A 179 12.78 13.54 -15.05
N ALA A 180 13.54 12.47 -15.19
CA ALA A 180 13.27 11.40 -16.14
C ALA A 180 13.04 10.10 -15.37
N LEU A 181 12.15 9.27 -15.86
CA LEU A 181 11.68 8.05 -15.21
C LEU A 181 11.65 6.93 -16.24
N GLU A 182 12.27 5.82 -15.91
CA GLU A 182 12.31 4.64 -16.76
C GLU A 182 12.10 3.38 -15.90
N GLN A 183 11.20 2.50 -16.35
CA GLN A 183 10.91 1.25 -15.63
C GLN A 183 10.68 0.11 -16.62
N THR A 184 11.27 -1.05 -16.34
CA THR A 184 11.00 -2.32 -17.03
C THR A 184 10.49 -3.33 -16.02
N ASP A 185 9.38 -3.99 -16.33
CA ASP A 185 8.76 -5.02 -15.51
C ASP A 185 8.57 -6.31 -16.32
N LEU A 186 9.04 -7.41 -15.74
CA LEU A 186 8.80 -8.77 -16.23
C LEU A 186 8.03 -9.54 -15.17
N ASN A 187 6.93 -10.17 -15.56
CA ASN A 187 6.16 -11.04 -14.69
C ASN A 187 5.84 -12.35 -15.43
N ALA A 188 6.05 -13.48 -14.75
CA ALA A 188 5.69 -14.80 -15.24
C ALA A 188 4.83 -15.52 -14.19
N LYS A 189 3.74 -16.14 -14.62
CA LYS A 189 2.83 -16.94 -13.79
C LYS A 189 2.57 -18.27 -14.46
N TYR A 190 2.60 -19.34 -13.68
CA TYR A 190 2.26 -20.68 -14.15
C TYR A 190 1.30 -21.33 -13.16
N VAL A 191 0.17 -21.80 -13.64
CA VAL A 191 -0.83 -22.51 -12.86
C VAL A 191 -0.94 -23.94 -13.37
N ALA A 192 -0.67 -24.89 -12.49
CA ALA A 192 -0.79 -26.31 -12.76
C ALA A 192 -1.93 -26.91 -11.94
N GLU A 193 -2.88 -27.55 -12.60
CA GLU A 193 -3.85 -28.39 -11.92
C GLU A 193 -3.17 -29.69 -11.48
N LEU A 194 -3.31 -30.02 -10.20
CA LEU A 194 -2.79 -31.26 -9.61
C LEU A 194 -3.93 -32.26 -9.45
N GLY A 195 -3.62 -33.55 -9.51
CA GLY A 195 -4.62 -34.57 -9.25
C GLY A 195 -5.27 -34.42 -7.87
N GLY A 196 -6.52 -34.83 -7.72
CA GLY A 196 -7.25 -34.76 -6.44
C GLY A 196 -7.82 -33.38 -6.07
N GLY A 197 -7.98 -32.49 -7.05
CA GLY A 197 -8.56 -31.16 -6.84
C GLY A 197 -7.61 -30.14 -6.25
N GLY A 198 -6.31 -30.38 -6.39
CA GLY A 198 -5.27 -29.41 -6.00
C GLY A 198 -4.80 -28.54 -7.16
N ALA A 199 -4.17 -27.41 -6.84
CA ALA A 199 -3.51 -26.52 -7.78
C ALA A 199 -2.16 -26.02 -7.25
N LEU A 200 -1.23 -25.76 -8.15
CA LEU A 200 0.05 -25.12 -7.85
C LEU A 200 0.21 -23.89 -8.72
N THR A 201 0.31 -22.73 -8.10
CA THR A 201 0.61 -21.46 -8.77
C THR A 201 2.07 -21.08 -8.49
N LEU A 202 2.85 -20.90 -9.54
CA LEU A 202 4.22 -20.42 -9.48
C LEU A 202 4.27 -19.01 -10.07
N ARG A 203 5.01 -18.11 -9.42
CA ARG A 203 5.26 -16.75 -9.94
C ARG A 203 6.73 -16.39 -9.85
N ALA A 204 7.19 -15.62 -10.83
CA ALA A 204 8.48 -14.94 -10.81
C ALA A 204 8.30 -13.53 -11.37
N ASN A 205 8.95 -12.55 -10.77
CA ASN A 205 8.93 -11.17 -11.24
C ASN A 205 10.31 -10.52 -11.15
N TRP A 206 10.54 -9.57 -12.04
CA TRP A 206 11.72 -8.73 -12.05
C TRP A 206 11.34 -7.33 -12.49
N ILE A 207 11.78 -6.34 -11.72
CA ILE A 207 11.61 -4.92 -12.03
C ILE A 207 12.95 -4.23 -11.92
N ASP A 208 13.21 -3.34 -12.86
CA ASP A 208 14.33 -2.42 -12.87
C ASP A 208 13.81 -1.01 -13.16
N GLU A 209 14.21 -0.06 -12.31
CA GLU A 209 13.86 1.35 -12.43
C GLU A 209 15.13 2.18 -12.37
N ASP A 210 15.28 3.08 -13.35
CA ASP A 210 16.31 4.12 -13.42
C ASP A 210 15.58 5.47 -13.49
N SER A 211 15.79 6.32 -12.50
CA SER A 211 15.00 7.54 -12.34
C SER A 211 15.83 8.69 -11.79
N GLN A 212 15.54 9.88 -12.26
CA GLN A 212 16.02 11.13 -11.70
C GLN A 212 14.91 11.74 -10.85
N VAL A 213 14.99 11.55 -9.53
CA VAL A 213 13.98 12.01 -8.57
C VAL A 213 14.66 12.77 -7.45
N THR A 214 14.31 14.04 -7.31
CA THR A 214 14.79 14.87 -6.20
C THR A 214 13.87 14.74 -4.98
N TYR A 215 14.48 14.83 -3.79
CA TYR A 215 13.75 14.77 -2.52
C TYR A 215 13.08 16.09 -2.16
N SER A 216 13.76 17.23 -2.44
CA SER A 216 13.29 18.55 -2.03
C SER A 216 12.40 19.21 -3.09
N GLY A 217 11.46 19.99 -2.62
CA GLY A 217 10.69 20.93 -3.43
C GLY A 217 11.48 22.20 -3.77
N ILE A 218 10.81 23.15 -4.39
CA ILE A 218 11.30 24.53 -4.62
C ILE A 218 10.74 25.47 -3.56
N THR A 219 11.46 26.54 -3.28
CA THR A 219 10.99 27.62 -2.39
C THR A 219 9.98 28.53 -3.12
N ASP A 220 9.23 29.33 -2.36
CA ASP A 220 8.32 30.34 -2.96
C ASP A 220 9.09 31.35 -3.83
N ALA A 221 10.31 31.70 -3.44
CA ALA A 221 11.16 32.60 -4.18
C ALA A 221 11.64 31.97 -5.51
N GLU A 222 12.06 30.70 -5.49
CA GLU A 222 12.40 29.93 -6.71
C GLU A 222 11.18 29.77 -7.62
N LEU A 223 10.00 29.49 -7.06
CA LEU A 223 8.77 29.41 -7.84
C LEU A 223 8.44 30.72 -8.55
N ALA A 224 8.61 31.83 -7.86
CA ALA A 224 8.37 33.16 -8.43
C ALA A 224 9.40 33.55 -9.49
N ALA A 225 10.67 33.18 -9.31
CA ALA A 225 11.78 33.54 -10.22
C ALA A 225 11.86 32.65 -11.45
N PHE A 226 11.66 31.33 -11.30
CA PHE A 226 11.96 30.34 -12.34
C PHE A 226 10.72 29.52 -12.77
N GLY A 227 9.62 29.57 -12.03
CA GLY A 227 8.43 28.78 -12.31
C GLY A 227 8.49 27.36 -11.78
N ARG A 228 7.46 26.57 -12.13
CA ARG A 228 7.21 25.24 -11.55
C ARG A 228 8.17 24.14 -12.01
N ALA A 229 8.79 24.31 -13.17
CA ALA A 229 9.66 23.31 -13.75
C ALA A 229 11.07 23.31 -13.14
N TYR A 230 11.46 24.38 -12.47
CA TYR A 230 12.81 24.52 -11.92
C TYR A 230 13.18 23.40 -10.94
N ASN A 231 14.39 22.87 -11.06
CA ASN A 231 14.97 21.85 -10.20
C ASN A 231 16.37 22.26 -9.72
N PRO A 232 16.54 22.66 -8.44
CA PRO A 232 17.85 23.05 -7.90
C PRO A 232 18.78 21.85 -7.60
N PHE A 233 18.30 20.62 -7.70
CA PHE A 233 19.03 19.38 -7.41
C PHE A 233 19.00 18.41 -8.59
N ALA A 234 19.50 18.87 -9.72
CA ALA A 234 19.50 18.10 -10.96
C ALA A 234 20.39 16.83 -10.92
N ASN A 235 21.29 16.73 -9.94
CA ASN A 235 22.17 15.56 -9.74
C ASN A 235 21.56 14.46 -8.84
N ASP A 236 20.30 14.60 -8.42
CA ASP A 236 19.64 13.57 -7.65
C ASP A 236 19.20 12.41 -8.56
N GLU A 237 19.51 11.17 -8.15
CA GLU A 237 19.19 9.91 -8.85
C GLU A 237 18.55 8.91 -7.91
N PHE A 238 17.68 8.07 -8.44
CA PHE A 238 16.95 7.07 -7.68
C PHE A 238 16.75 5.81 -8.51
N ASP A 239 17.50 4.76 -8.18
CA ASP A 239 17.46 3.48 -8.88
C ASP A 239 16.89 2.41 -7.98
N THR A 240 16.04 1.56 -8.53
CA THR A 240 15.54 0.39 -7.81
C THR A 240 15.53 -0.86 -8.66
N ARG A 241 15.77 -1.99 -8.00
CA ARG A 241 15.62 -3.31 -8.60
C ARG A 241 14.91 -4.24 -7.65
N ARG A 242 13.90 -4.94 -8.15
CA ARG A 242 13.22 -5.99 -7.40
C ARG A 242 13.22 -7.30 -8.16
N ARG A 243 13.45 -8.38 -7.42
CA ARG A 243 13.32 -9.76 -7.88
C ARG A 243 12.45 -10.50 -6.89
N GLY A 244 11.50 -11.27 -7.39
CA GLY A 244 10.61 -12.04 -6.53
C GLY A 244 10.23 -13.38 -7.13
N ALA A 245 9.96 -14.33 -6.26
CA ALA A 245 9.40 -15.64 -6.61
C ALA A 245 8.42 -16.08 -5.51
N SER A 246 7.34 -16.74 -5.91
CA SER A 246 6.41 -17.37 -4.99
C SER A 246 5.86 -18.67 -5.55
N ALA A 247 5.46 -19.54 -4.64
CA ALA A 247 4.73 -20.76 -4.94
C ALA A 247 3.55 -20.87 -3.98
N THR A 248 2.35 -21.07 -4.52
CA THR A 248 1.14 -21.29 -3.75
C THR A 248 0.53 -22.64 -4.13
N HIS A 249 0.42 -23.52 -3.15
CA HIS A 249 -0.19 -24.84 -3.28
C HIS A 249 -1.55 -24.86 -2.61
N GLU A 250 -2.57 -25.23 -3.36
CA GLU A 250 -3.92 -25.44 -2.87
C GLU A 250 -4.27 -26.91 -2.94
N ILE A 251 -4.88 -27.45 -1.90
CA ILE A 251 -5.36 -28.82 -1.84
C ILE A 251 -6.64 -28.91 -1.03
N ALA A 252 -7.65 -29.60 -1.62
CA ALA A 252 -8.86 -29.97 -0.90
C ALA A 252 -8.55 -31.11 0.07
N LEU A 253 -8.94 -30.93 1.35
CA LEU A 253 -8.84 -31.93 2.41
C LEU A 253 -10.24 -32.52 2.68
N GLY A 254 -10.66 -33.49 1.83
CA GLY A 254 -12.01 -33.98 1.80
C GLY A 254 -13.01 -33.00 1.17
N ASP A 255 -14.28 -33.05 1.61
CA ASP A 255 -15.37 -32.26 0.97
C ASP A 255 -15.55 -30.87 1.58
N ASN A 256 -14.98 -30.62 2.76
CA ASN A 256 -15.29 -29.43 3.59
C ASN A 256 -14.05 -28.67 4.10
N ALA A 257 -12.88 -28.96 3.60
CA ALA A 257 -11.71 -28.18 3.96
C ALA A 257 -10.78 -27.94 2.78
N LEU A 258 -10.15 -26.78 2.77
CA LEU A 258 -9.15 -26.36 1.80
C LEU A 258 -7.90 -25.91 2.55
N LEU A 259 -6.76 -26.50 2.22
CA LEU A 259 -5.47 -26.03 2.71
C LEU A 259 -4.75 -25.30 1.59
N ASN A 260 -4.37 -24.08 1.87
CA ASN A 260 -3.59 -23.23 1.02
C ASN A 260 -2.24 -22.95 1.67
N THR A 261 -1.16 -23.17 0.97
CA THR A 261 0.19 -22.90 1.50
C THR A 261 0.97 -22.08 0.51
N SER A 262 1.33 -20.87 0.89
CA SER A 262 2.15 -19.95 0.11
C SER A 262 3.57 -19.90 0.67
N VAL A 263 4.56 -19.94 -0.24
CA VAL A 263 5.97 -19.67 0.05
C VAL A 263 6.42 -18.55 -0.85
N TYR A 264 7.14 -17.58 -0.31
CA TYR A 264 7.60 -16.43 -1.08
C TYR A 264 9.01 -15.99 -0.68
N TRP A 265 9.68 -15.39 -1.64
CA TRP A 265 10.96 -14.74 -1.48
C TRP A 265 11.03 -13.53 -2.42
N PHE A 266 11.59 -12.44 -1.95
CA PHE A 266 11.98 -11.31 -2.79
C PHE A 266 13.19 -10.57 -2.23
N ASN A 267 13.92 -9.96 -3.15
CA ASN A 267 14.99 -9.02 -2.89
C ASN A 267 14.59 -7.67 -3.51
N PHE A 268 14.92 -6.60 -2.83
CA PHE A 268 14.73 -5.24 -3.29
C PHE A 268 15.96 -4.40 -3.01
N ASP A 269 16.54 -3.84 -4.06
CA ASP A 269 17.69 -2.94 -4.00
C ASP A 269 17.21 -1.52 -4.30
N ARG A 270 17.68 -0.54 -3.54
CA ARG A 270 17.37 0.87 -3.72
C ARG A 270 18.60 1.71 -3.51
N ASP A 271 19.06 2.36 -4.58
CA ASP A 271 20.17 3.29 -4.59
C ASP A 271 19.64 4.71 -4.80
N TRP A 272 19.76 5.54 -3.78
CA TRP A 272 19.34 6.92 -3.81
C TRP A 272 20.52 7.84 -3.60
N TRP A 273 21.00 8.42 -4.68
CA TRP A 273 22.04 9.41 -4.69
C TRP A 273 21.43 10.79 -4.73
N ARG A 274 21.71 11.65 -3.74
CA ARG A 274 21.05 12.94 -3.62
C ARG A 274 21.88 14.02 -2.97
N GLN A 275 21.69 15.23 -3.45
CA GLN A 275 22.17 16.47 -2.84
C GLN A 275 21.12 17.06 -1.90
N SER A 276 19.84 16.87 -2.18
CA SER A 276 18.74 17.24 -1.30
C SER A 276 18.61 16.29 -0.10
N SER A 277 18.26 16.79 1.09
CA SER A 277 18.13 15.90 2.27
C SER A 277 16.93 16.17 3.17
N THR A 278 16.72 17.37 3.61
CA THR A 278 15.68 17.77 4.57
C THR A 278 15.04 19.08 4.16
N THR A 279 14.05 19.52 4.89
CA THR A 279 13.37 20.80 4.66
C THR A 279 14.29 22.02 4.69
N THR A 280 15.44 21.92 5.35
CA THR A 280 16.41 23.01 5.43
C THR A 280 17.50 22.96 4.36
N ASP A 281 17.72 21.82 3.74
CA ASP A 281 18.69 21.59 2.65
C ASP A 281 20.04 22.27 2.86
N THR A 282 20.60 22.08 4.07
CA THR A 282 21.86 22.75 4.46
C THR A 282 23.12 22.00 4.06
N GLN A 283 23.00 20.79 3.48
CA GLN A 283 24.13 19.95 3.11
C GLN A 283 24.99 20.56 1.99
N CYS A 284 24.42 21.39 1.13
CA CYS A 284 25.17 22.15 0.10
C CYS A 284 25.73 23.49 0.65
N GLY A 285 25.71 23.68 1.96
CA GLY A 285 26.18 24.88 2.62
C GLY A 285 25.16 26.03 2.68
N ASN A 286 25.43 26.98 3.55
CA ASN A 286 24.51 28.11 3.80
C ASN A 286 24.37 29.03 2.58
N ALA A 287 25.45 29.25 1.82
CA ALA A 287 25.41 30.12 0.65
C ALA A 287 24.44 29.58 -0.43
N PHE A 288 24.46 28.25 -0.68
CA PHE A 288 23.56 27.58 -1.59
C PHE A 288 22.10 27.69 -1.13
N ARG A 289 21.84 27.36 0.15
CA ARG A 289 20.52 27.50 0.76
C ARG A 289 19.98 28.93 0.68
N ASP A 290 20.80 29.91 1.07
CA ASP A 290 20.39 31.32 1.14
C ASP A 290 20.12 31.90 -0.27
N ALA A 291 20.87 31.47 -1.30
CA ALA A 291 20.58 31.80 -2.69
C ALA A 291 19.19 31.28 -3.12
N ARG A 292 18.86 30.04 -2.80
CA ARG A 292 17.52 29.47 -3.05
C ARG A 292 16.41 30.29 -2.38
N PHE A 293 16.58 30.67 -1.11
CA PHE A 293 15.59 31.49 -0.40
C PHE A 293 15.44 32.92 -0.96
N ARG A 294 16.45 33.42 -1.68
CA ARG A 294 16.36 34.71 -2.40
C ARG A 294 15.82 34.57 -3.82
N GLY A 295 15.58 33.35 -4.31
CA GLY A 295 15.17 33.09 -5.68
C GLY A 295 16.30 33.32 -6.69
N GLU A 296 17.53 33.09 -6.28
CA GLU A 296 18.70 33.09 -7.16
C GLU A 296 18.95 31.69 -7.70
N ALA A 297 19.40 31.59 -8.95
CA ALA A 297 19.76 30.31 -9.55
C ALA A 297 20.97 29.71 -8.81
N VAL A 298 20.89 28.42 -8.54
CA VAL A 298 22.00 27.65 -7.95
C VAL A 298 22.55 26.66 -8.97
N ASP A 299 23.83 26.36 -8.84
CA ASP A 299 24.52 25.36 -9.63
C ASP A 299 24.65 24.09 -8.79
N PRO A 300 23.99 22.96 -9.15
CA PRO A 300 24.12 21.72 -8.42
C PRO A 300 25.55 21.17 -8.39
N ASP A 301 26.37 21.48 -9.39
CA ASP A 301 27.77 21.08 -9.43
C ASP A 301 28.65 21.86 -8.44
N ALA A 302 28.18 22.99 -7.95
CA ALA A 302 28.81 23.74 -6.86
C ALA A 302 28.45 23.20 -5.45
N CYS A 303 27.57 22.19 -5.36
CA CYS A 303 27.23 21.52 -4.11
C CYS A 303 28.20 20.37 -3.83
N ASP A 304 29.12 20.54 -2.89
CA ASP A 304 30.13 19.52 -2.54
C ASP A 304 29.55 18.30 -1.80
N SER A 305 28.26 18.27 -1.55
CA SER A 305 27.61 17.21 -0.78
C SER A 305 26.66 16.40 -1.66
N ARG A 306 27.03 15.16 -1.95
CA ARG A 306 26.12 14.16 -2.51
C ARG A 306 26.18 12.90 -1.65
N GLN A 307 25.01 12.38 -1.23
CA GLN A 307 24.90 11.24 -0.35
C GLN A 307 24.17 10.09 -1.05
N GLY A 308 24.85 8.95 -1.15
CA GLY A 308 24.23 7.68 -1.55
C GLY A 308 23.59 7.01 -0.35
N ARG A 309 22.28 6.87 -0.36
CA ARG A 309 21.50 6.11 0.61
C ARG A 309 21.13 4.76 0.02
N LEU A 310 22.04 3.81 0.14
CA LEU A 310 21.98 2.51 -0.50
C LEU A 310 21.33 1.51 0.45
N ARG A 311 20.28 0.83 -0.04
CA ARG A 311 19.49 -0.11 0.74
C ARG A 311 19.32 -1.42 -0.02
N GLU A 312 19.47 -2.52 0.68
CA GLU A 312 19.25 -3.86 0.16
C GLU A 312 18.34 -4.61 1.13
N TYR A 313 17.26 -5.17 0.62
CA TYR A 313 16.25 -5.87 1.42
C TYR A 313 16.09 -7.30 0.91
N TYR A 314 16.00 -8.24 1.83
CA TYR A 314 15.62 -9.62 1.57
C TYR A 314 14.45 -9.98 2.46
N SER A 315 13.37 -10.48 1.87
CA SER A 315 12.20 -10.95 2.60
C SER A 315 11.79 -12.32 2.12
N ARG A 316 11.38 -13.17 3.04
CA ARG A 316 10.93 -14.53 2.76
C ARG A 316 9.89 -14.96 3.79
N GLY A 317 9.01 -15.85 3.38
CA GLY A 317 8.04 -16.39 4.32
C GLY A 317 7.34 -17.63 3.81
N ILE A 318 6.64 -18.26 4.74
CA ILE A 318 5.70 -19.35 4.48
C ILE A 318 4.42 -19.08 5.24
N GLU A 319 3.29 -19.32 4.59
CA GLU A 319 1.97 -19.04 5.15
C GLU A 319 0.98 -20.16 4.78
N PRO A 320 0.81 -21.19 5.61
CA PRO A 320 -0.32 -22.11 5.54
C PRO A 320 -1.59 -21.44 6.05
N ARG A 321 -2.70 -21.61 5.30
CA ARG A 321 -4.07 -21.20 5.64
C ARG A 321 -5.00 -22.38 5.45
N LEU A 322 -5.83 -22.64 6.45
CA LEU A 322 -6.88 -23.66 6.42
C LEU A 322 -8.24 -22.98 6.40
N GLU A 323 -9.06 -23.30 5.43
CA GLU A 323 -10.49 -22.99 5.42
C GLU A 323 -11.29 -24.28 5.62
N THR A 324 -12.32 -24.23 6.46
CA THR A 324 -13.21 -25.39 6.67
C THR A 324 -14.65 -24.95 6.93
N TRP A 325 -15.58 -25.77 6.49
CA TRP A 325 -17.01 -25.52 6.59
C TRP A 325 -17.68 -26.61 7.43
N ALA A 326 -18.52 -26.20 8.36
CA ALA A 326 -19.23 -27.10 9.26
C ALA A 326 -20.64 -26.58 9.58
N ARG A 327 -21.51 -27.46 10.07
CA ARG A 327 -22.80 -27.09 10.66
C ARG A 327 -22.82 -27.52 12.11
N ALA A 328 -22.96 -26.55 13.01
CA ALA A 328 -23.03 -26.79 14.44
C ALA A 328 -23.89 -25.71 15.12
N PHE A 329 -24.50 -26.01 16.22
CA PHE A 329 -25.29 -25.07 17.05
C PHE A 329 -26.35 -24.28 16.29
N GLY A 330 -26.90 -24.85 15.20
CA GLY A 330 -27.90 -24.21 14.35
C GLY A 330 -27.32 -23.16 13.38
N ALA A 331 -26.02 -23.05 13.31
CA ALA A 331 -25.31 -22.16 12.38
C ALA A 331 -24.55 -22.93 11.29
N GLU A 332 -24.30 -22.26 10.18
CA GLU A 332 -23.26 -22.61 9.23
C GLU A 332 -21.97 -21.88 9.62
N HIS A 333 -20.90 -22.63 9.78
CA HIS A 333 -19.59 -22.13 10.14
C HIS A 333 -18.67 -22.15 8.92
N ALA A 334 -18.01 -21.00 8.65
CA ALA A 334 -16.88 -20.92 7.75
C ALA A 334 -15.66 -20.47 8.57
N ILE A 335 -14.84 -21.46 8.95
CA ILE A 335 -13.69 -21.26 9.82
C ILE A 335 -12.44 -21.08 8.96
N GLU A 336 -11.68 -20.05 9.23
CA GLU A 336 -10.40 -19.77 8.58
C GLU A 336 -9.32 -19.60 9.66
N ALA A 337 -8.22 -20.32 9.52
CA ALA A 337 -7.06 -20.22 10.39
C ALA A 337 -5.79 -20.14 9.55
N GLY A 338 -4.86 -19.27 9.92
CA GLY A 338 -3.59 -19.15 9.23
C GLY A 338 -2.44 -18.86 10.18
N VAL A 339 -1.25 -19.26 9.75
CA VAL A 339 0.00 -18.94 10.44
C VAL A 339 0.98 -18.45 9.39
N ARG A 340 1.67 -17.34 9.66
CA ARG A 340 2.75 -16.82 8.83
C ARG A 340 4.06 -16.85 9.61
N PHE A 341 5.09 -17.41 8.99
CA PHE A 341 6.47 -17.24 9.40
C PHE A 341 7.13 -16.34 8.38
N HIS A 342 7.68 -15.22 8.83
CA HIS A 342 8.27 -14.20 7.97
C HIS A 342 9.62 -13.77 8.50
N ALA A 343 10.58 -13.55 7.59
CA ALA A 343 11.91 -13.10 7.95
C ALA A 343 12.38 -12.03 6.97
N GLU A 344 12.95 -10.94 7.50
CA GLU A 344 13.51 -9.83 6.75
C GLU A 344 14.96 -9.58 7.12
N THR A 345 15.76 -9.17 6.15
CA THR A 345 17.09 -8.61 6.37
C THR A 345 17.21 -7.33 5.56
N GLN A 346 17.65 -6.27 6.18
CA GLN A 346 17.98 -5.00 5.56
C GLN A 346 19.46 -4.72 5.75
N GLN A 347 20.19 -4.48 4.64
CA GLN A 347 21.53 -3.89 4.66
C GLN A 347 21.40 -2.42 4.30
N ARG A 348 21.92 -1.55 5.15
CA ARG A 348 21.80 -0.11 5.00
C ARG A 348 23.17 0.53 4.98
N ARG A 349 23.50 1.19 3.87
CA ARG A 349 24.77 1.91 3.67
C ARG A 349 24.48 3.38 3.37
N GLN A 350 25.32 4.27 3.91
CA GLN A 350 25.39 5.64 3.45
C GLN A 350 26.82 5.94 3.03
N VAL A 351 26.97 6.48 1.83
CA VAL A 351 28.25 6.91 1.26
C VAL A 351 28.16 8.40 0.99
N ASN A 352 29.14 9.17 1.49
CA ASN A 352 29.28 10.57 1.11
C ASN A 352 30.20 10.62 -0.12
N ALA A 353 29.66 11.09 -1.25
CA ALA A 353 30.40 11.13 -2.50
C ALA A 353 31.55 12.11 -2.46
N ALA A 354 32.56 11.84 -3.31
CA ALA A 354 33.75 12.68 -3.43
C ALA A 354 33.58 13.84 -4.45
N SER A 355 32.47 13.81 -5.23
CA SER A 355 32.14 14.86 -6.21
C SER A 355 30.61 15.08 -6.25
N PRO A 356 30.12 16.20 -6.77
CA PRO A 356 28.70 16.54 -6.86
C PRO A 356 27.86 15.53 -7.65
N ASP A 357 28.45 14.87 -8.63
CA ASP A 357 27.84 13.86 -9.51
C ASP A 357 28.33 12.42 -9.23
N GLY A 358 29.24 12.26 -8.23
CA GLY A 358 29.90 10.99 -7.95
C GLY A 358 28.97 9.97 -7.27
N SER A 359 29.22 8.68 -7.57
CA SER A 359 28.54 7.53 -6.94
C SER A 359 29.49 6.69 -6.05
N SER A 360 30.62 7.27 -5.60
CA SER A 360 31.59 6.65 -4.72
C SER A 360 32.22 7.66 -3.77
N GLY A 361 32.66 7.22 -2.58
CA GLY A 361 33.27 8.08 -1.58
C GLY A 361 33.38 7.43 -0.20
N ALA A 362 33.28 8.23 0.86
CA ALA A 362 33.44 7.77 2.23
C ALA A 362 32.20 7.03 2.75
N LEU A 363 32.37 5.80 3.24
CA LEU A 363 31.32 5.06 3.92
C LEU A 363 31.13 5.63 5.34
N VAL A 364 29.92 6.15 5.64
CA VAL A 364 29.60 6.81 6.91
C VAL A 364 28.50 6.11 7.70
N GLU A 365 27.77 5.20 7.09
CA GLU A 365 26.78 4.32 7.75
C GLU A 365 26.88 2.92 7.17
N LEU A 366 26.91 1.92 8.05
CA LEU A 366 26.77 0.52 7.68
C LEU A 366 25.98 -0.20 8.77
N ASN A 367 24.71 -0.43 8.54
CA ASN A 367 23.81 -1.09 9.47
C ASN A 367 23.21 -2.35 8.84
N ARG A 368 23.17 -3.42 9.61
CA ARG A 368 22.34 -4.58 9.33
C ARG A 368 21.16 -4.60 10.28
N ARG A 369 19.97 -4.85 9.75
CA ARG A 369 18.74 -5.02 10.52
C ARG A 369 18.10 -6.32 10.12
N THR A 370 17.58 -7.04 11.09
CA THR A 370 16.78 -8.25 10.87
C THR A 370 15.46 -8.11 11.58
N THR A 371 14.42 -8.68 10.99
CA THR A 371 13.10 -8.76 11.61
C THR A 371 12.53 -10.14 11.31
N ASP A 372 12.30 -10.91 12.37
CA ASP A 372 11.64 -12.21 12.29
C ASP A 372 10.25 -12.10 12.91
N ALA A 373 9.22 -12.55 12.21
CA ALA A 373 7.84 -12.42 12.67
C ALA A 373 7.08 -13.75 12.57
N VAL A 374 6.31 -14.03 13.60
CA VAL A 374 5.31 -15.10 13.62
C VAL A 374 3.94 -14.47 13.83
N ALA A 375 3.05 -14.67 12.88
CA ALA A 375 1.67 -14.22 12.96
C ALA A 375 0.72 -15.40 12.88
N ALA A 376 -0.32 -15.41 13.69
CA ALA A 376 -1.37 -16.42 13.64
C ALA A 376 -2.75 -15.75 13.73
N TYR A 377 -3.74 -16.29 13.02
CA TYR A 377 -5.12 -15.82 13.15
C TYR A 377 -6.11 -16.96 13.09
N LEU A 378 -7.27 -16.70 13.71
CA LEU A 378 -8.44 -17.55 13.65
C LEU A 378 -9.68 -16.68 13.46
N SER A 379 -10.51 -17.05 12.50
CA SER A 379 -11.80 -16.41 12.21
C SER A 379 -12.87 -17.47 12.03
N ASP A 380 -14.09 -17.24 12.52
CA ASP A 380 -15.25 -18.10 12.28
C ASP A 380 -16.45 -17.25 11.89
N ARG A 381 -16.88 -17.38 10.63
CA ARG A 381 -18.14 -16.76 10.18
C ARG A 381 -19.28 -17.72 10.48
N MET A 382 -20.04 -17.42 11.52
CA MET A 382 -21.23 -18.15 11.97
C MET A 382 -22.49 -17.54 11.36
N ALA A 383 -23.18 -18.26 10.48
CA ALA A 383 -24.39 -17.77 9.81
C ALA A 383 -25.65 -18.49 10.27
N TRP A 384 -26.66 -17.71 10.67
CA TRP A 384 -28.02 -18.15 11.01
C TRP A 384 -29.01 -17.52 10.02
N GLY A 385 -29.19 -18.16 8.86
CA GLY A 385 -30.01 -17.63 7.79
C GLY A 385 -29.46 -16.29 7.27
N ALA A 386 -30.22 -15.21 7.44
CA ALA A 386 -29.84 -13.87 6.95
C ALA A 386 -28.81 -13.13 7.82
N PHE A 387 -28.53 -13.60 9.03
CA PHE A 387 -27.59 -12.97 9.94
C PHE A 387 -26.32 -13.78 10.09
N ALA A 388 -25.18 -13.14 10.02
CA ALA A 388 -23.91 -13.76 10.35
C ALA A 388 -23.10 -12.90 11.32
N LEU A 389 -22.37 -13.57 12.21
CA LEU A 389 -21.42 -13.00 13.15
C LEU A 389 -20.04 -13.58 12.88
N GLN A 390 -19.01 -12.74 12.89
CA GLN A 390 -17.65 -13.15 12.59
C GLN A 390 -16.66 -12.65 13.65
N PRO A 391 -16.44 -13.39 14.75
CA PRO A 391 -15.29 -13.17 15.59
C PRO A 391 -14.00 -13.49 14.84
N ILE A 392 -12.98 -12.68 15.10
CA ILE A 392 -11.64 -12.88 14.58
C ILE A 392 -10.62 -12.47 15.64
N VAL A 393 -9.56 -13.21 15.75
CA VAL A 393 -8.42 -12.88 16.58
C VAL A 393 -7.13 -13.11 15.80
N ARG A 394 -6.21 -12.17 15.90
CA ARG A 394 -4.86 -12.27 15.35
C ARG A 394 -3.85 -12.07 16.47
N PHE A 395 -2.74 -12.78 16.38
CA PHE A 395 -1.57 -12.62 17.22
C PHE A 395 -0.37 -12.32 16.33
N GLU A 396 0.46 -11.37 16.72
CA GLU A 396 1.74 -11.03 16.11
C GLU A 396 2.83 -11.12 17.17
N SER A 397 3.95 -11.77 16.85
CA SER A 397 5.19 -11.76 17.62
C SER A 397 6.32 -11.38 16.66
N ILE A 398 7.03 -10.31 16.96
CA ILE A 398 7.99 -9.69 16.05
C ILE A 398 9.28 -9.42 16.80
N ASP A 399 10.35 -10.07 16.36
CA ASP A 399 11.69 -9.91 16.90
C ASP A 399 12.50 -8.99 15.97
N TYR A 400 13.04 -7.91 16.52
CA TYR A 400 13.87 -6.94 15.83
C TYR A 400 15.29 -7.01 16.32
N ALA A 401 16.26 -6.93 15.40
CA ALA A 401 17.65 -6.73 15.75
C ALA A 401 18.29 -5.68 14.82
N ARG A 402 19.18 -4.89 15.36
CA ARG A 402 20.01 -3.93 14.63
C ARG A 402 21.45 -4.02 15.05
N GLU A 403 22.35 -4.04 14.08
CA GLU A 403 23.81 -4.02 14.25
C GLU A 403 24.40 -2.84 13.45
N ASN A 404 25.12 -1.97 14.11
CA ASN A 404 25.97 -0.98 13.48
C ASN A 404 27.34 -1.61 13.21
N GLN A 405 27.59 -2.03 11.96
CA GLN A 405 28.79 -2.76 11.58
C GLN A 405 30.06 -1.89 11.55
N LEU A 406 29.94 -0.55 11.67
CA LEU A 406 31.10 0.34 11.80
C LEU A 406 31.58 0.44 13.25
N SER A 407 30.69 0.43 14.22
CA SER A 407 31.01 0.56 15.66
C SER A 407 30.96 -0.77 16.41
N GLY A 408 30.28 -1.79 15.87
CA GLY A 408 29.96 -3.04 16.55
C GLY A 408 28.81 -2.93 17.57
N ALA A 409 28.13 -1.78 17.66
CA ALA A 409 26.99 -1.61 18.54
C ALA A 409 25.78 -2.40 18.01
N ALA A 410 25.09 -3.12 18.91
CA ALA A 410 23.93 -3.93 18.55
C ALA A 410 22.84 -3.83 19.63
N GLY A 411 21.59 -4.02 19.22
CA GLY A 411 20.43 -4.07 20.09
C GLY A 411 19.33 -4.94 19.50
N GLU A 412 18.44 -5.40 20.38
CA GLU A 412 17.32 -6.27 20.04
C GLU A 412 16.07 -5.76 20.78
N GLU A 413 14.89 -5.97 20.18
CA GLU A 413 13.59 -5.66 20.78
C GLU A 413 12.53 -6.64 20.26
N THR A 414 11.54 -6.98 21.09
CA THR A 414 10.44 -7.88 20.73
C THR A 414 9.10 -7.22 21.00
N ILE A 415 8.15 -7.37 20.08
CA ILE A 415 6.78 -6.90 20.22
C ILE A 415 5.82 -8.08 20.08
N ASP A 416 4.99 -8.29 21.10
CA ASP A 416 3.89 -9.26 21.11
C ASP A 416 2.54 -8.55 21.17
N GLN A 417 1.62 -8.87 20.24
CA GLN A 417 0.33 -8.17 20.18
C GLN A 417 -0.84 -9.08 19.86
N TRP A 418 -1.90 -8.98 20.67
CA TRP A 418 -3.22 -9.58 20.39
C TRP A 418 -4.15 -8.56 19.76
N ILE A 419 -4.76 -8.93 18.62
CA ILE A 419 -5.57 -8.05 17.80
C ILE A 419 -6.95 -8.71 17.60
N PRO A 420 -7.89 -8.50 18.54
CA PRO A 420 -9.25 -9.03 18.43
C PRO A 420 -10.12 -8.16 17.53
N GLY A 421 -11.12 -8.79 16.93
CA GLY A 421 -12.17 -8.14 16.18
C GLY A 421 -13.46 -8.95 16.18
N LEU A 422 -14.56 -8.25 15.93
CA LEU A 422 -15.89 -8.83 15.78
C LEU A 422 -16.60 -8.09 14.65
N GLY A 423 -17.04 -8.82 13.66
CA GLY A 423 -17.84 -8.28 12.58
C GLY A 423 -19.19 -8.95 12.47
N PHE A 424 -20.14 -8.33 11.79
CA PHE A 424 -21.42 -8.93 11.47
C PHE A 424 -21.89 -8.51 10.08
N THR A 425 -22.75 -9.35 9.49
CA THR A 425 -23.54 -9.04 8.30
C THR A 425 -24.99 -9.46 8.53
N TRP A 426 -25.92 -8.68 7.97
CA TRP A 426 -27.35 -8.97 8.05
C TRP A 426 -28.04 -8.62 6.73
N ASP A 427 -28.52 -9.65 6.04
CA ASP A 427 -29.33 -9.51 4.82
C ASP A 427 -30.78 -9.27 5.22
N PHE A 428 -31.26 -8.03 5.12
CA PHE A 428 -32.59 -7.64 5.63
C PHE A 428 -33.66 -7.51 4.54
N GLY A 429 -33.60 -8.35 3.55
CA GLY A 429 -34.57 -8.45 2.47
C GLY A 429 -34.11 -7.81 1.17
N GLY A 430 -34.45 -8.46 0.06
CA GLY A 430 -34.00 -8.06 -1.26
C GLY A 430 -32.49 -8.15 -1.42
N ASP A 431 -31.90 -7.13 -2.02
CA ASP A 431 -30.48 -7.07 -2.36
C ASP A 431 -29.65 -6.22 -1.39
N TYR A 432 -30.10 -6.06 -0.12
CA TYR A 432 -29.42 -5.21 0.85
C TYR A 432 -28.82 -6.00 2.01
N THR A 433 -27.57 -5.67 2.33
CA THR A 433 -26.86 -6.19 3.48
C THR A 433 -26.41 -5.03 4.38
N VAL A 434 -26.78 -5.04 5.64
CA VAL A 434 -26.17 -4.22 6.69
C VAL A 434 -24.93 -4.94 7.18
N PHE A 435 -23.86 -4.22 7.35
CA PHE A 435 -22.61 -4.76 7.88
C PHE A 435 -22.02 -3.82 8.92
N GLY A 436 -21.18 -4.37 9.78
CA GLY A 436 -20.45 -3.54 10.73
C GLY A 436 -19.52 -4.37 11.59
N GLY A 437 -18.78 -3.68 12.44
CA GLY A 437 -17.85 -4.35 13.33
C GLY A 437 -17.05 -3.42 14.21
N VAL A 438 -16.32 -4.04 15.10
CA VAL A 438 -15.35 -3.42 15.98
C VAL A 438 -14.07 -4.24 15.96
N HIS A 439 -12.93 -3.59 15.89
CA HIS A 439 -11.65 -4.29 15.97
C HIS A 439 -10.54 -3.40 16.53
N ARG A 440 -9.54 -4.04 17.11
CA ARG A 440 -8.28 -3.38 17.44
C ARG A 440 -7.46 -3.24 16.17
N GLY A 441 -6.94 -2.04 15.91
CA GLY A 441 -5.93 -1.80 14.88
C GLY A 441 -4.54 -1.88 15.48
N PHE A 442 -3.58 -2.30 14.66
CA PHE A 442 -2.18 -2.43 15.02
C PHE A 442 -1.30 -2.08 13.83
N SER A 443 -0.19 -1.38 14.08
CA SER A 443 0.90 -1.25 13.12
C SER A 443 2.23 -1.25 13.86
N PRO A 444 3.17 -2.13 13.51
CA PRO A 444 4.46 -2.19 14.17
C PRO A 444 5.30 -0.95 13.81
N PRO A 445 6.12 -0.43 14.75
CA PRO A 445 7.16 0.54 14.42
C PRO A 445 8.25 -0.11 13.57
N ARG A 446 9.04 0.72 12.90
CA ARG A 446 10.19 0.21 12.13
C ARG A 446 11.35 -0.16 13.06
N ALA A 447 12.21 -1.07 12.63
CA ALA A 447 13.40 -1.45 13.40
C ALA A 447 14.28 -0.23 13.80
N GLU A 448 14.33 0.82 12.96
CA GLU A 448 15.08 2.05 13.26
C GLU A 448 14.42 2.97 14.29
N ASP A 449 13.13 2.78 14.51
CA ASP A 449 12.34 3.55 15.48
C ASP A 449 12.46 2.95 16.89
N LEU A 450 12.73 1.65 16.97
CA LEU A 450 12.86 0.89 18.22
C LEU A 450 14.30 0.81 18.75
N ILE A 451 15.28 0.72 17.84
CA ILE A 451 16.68 0.51 18.20
C ILE A 451 17.51 1.61 17.54
N ASP A 452 18.18 2.43 18.34
CA ASP A 452 19.02 3.51 17.85
C ASP A 452 20.36 3.01 17.26
N ASN A 453 21.16 3.92 16.72
CA ASN A 453 22.45 3.56 16.08
C ASN A 453 23.55 3.16 17.07
N SER A 454 23.34 3.35 18.37
CA SER A 454 24.22 2.91 19.45
C SER A 454 23.81 1.56 20.07
N GLY A 455 22.72 0.94 19.55
CA GLY A 455 22.16 -0.31 20.07
C GLY A 455 21.24 -0.11 21.27
N GLY A 456 20.91 1.13 21.64
CA GLY A 456 19.95 1.43 22.69
C GLY A 456 18.52 1.28 22.20
N THR A 457 17.63 0.80 23.07
CA THR A 457 16.18 0.79 22.80
C THR A 457 15.59 2.17 22.92
N VAL A 458 14.65 2.51 22.03
CA VAL A 458 13.89 3.74 22.03
C VAL A 458 12.48 3.42 22.53
N ASP A 459 11.99 4.19 23.49
CA ASP A 459 10.65 4.03 24.06
C ASP A 459 9.58 4.50 23.06
N VAL A 460 9.27 3.63 22.09
CA VAL A 460 8.24 3.84 21.07
C VAL A 460 7.36 2.60 21.01
N ASP A 461 6.14 2.74 21.47
CA ASP A 461 5.13 1.70 21.36
C ASP A 461 4.59 1.54 19.94
N ALA A 462 4.07 0.37 19.64
CA ALA A 462 3.32 0.12 18.42
C ALA A 462 2.10 1.04 18.31
N GLU A 463 1.67 1.32 17.10
CA GLU A 463 0.41 2.02 16.90
C GLU A 463 -0.76 1.12 17.25
N GLU A 464 -1.68 1.65 18.03
CA GLU A 464 -2.91 1.00 18.44
C GLU A 464 -4.11 1.90 18.21
N SER A 465 -5.21 1.28 17.76
CA SER A 465 -6.48 1.97 17.61
C SER A 465 -7.67 1.08 17.92
N LEU A 466 -8.78 1.68 18.32
CA LEU A 466 -10.09 1.05 18.34
C LEU A 466 -10.87 1.54 17.12
N ASN A 467 -11.26 0.61 16.25
CA ASN A 467 -11.96 0.90 15.01
C ASN A 467 -13.39 0.41 15.07
N LEU A 468 -14.33 1.29 14.72
CA LEU A 468 -15.77 1.02 14.63
C LEU A 468 -16.23 1.31 13.21
N GLU A 469 -17.10 0.46 12.68
CA GLU A 469 -17.72 0.63 11.39
C GLU A 469 -19.16 0.14 11.38
N LEU A 470 -20.02 0.87 10.66
CA LEU A 470 -21.40 0.47 10.37
C LEU A 470 -21.76 0.94 8.96
N GLY A 471 -22.30 0.05 8.14
CA GLY A 471 -22.63 0.38 6.77
C GLY A 471 -23.76 -0.47 6.19
N VAL A 472 -24.14 -0.11 5.00
CA VAL A 472 -25.12 -0.82 4.17
C VAL A 472 -24.59 -0.90 2.75
N ARG A 473 -24.75 -2.05 2.13
CA ARG A 473 -24.49 -2.26 0.70
C ARG A 473 -25.66 -2.96 0.04
N GLY A 474 -25.82 -2.74 -1.26
CA GLY A 474 -26.88 -3.40 -2.01
C GLY A 474 -27.14 -2.79 -3.36
N SER A 475 -28.26 -3.21 -3.98
CA SER A 475 -28.67 -2.73 -5.28
C SER A 475 -30.10 -2.16 -5.22
N LEU A 476 -30.28 -0.95 -5.70
CA LEU A 476 -31.61 -0.35 -5.90
C LEU A 476 -32.11 -0.68 -7.30
N GLY A 477 -32.95 -1.69 -7.38
CA GLY A 477 -33.34 -2.31 -8.65
C GLY A 477 -32.17 -3.02 -9.31
N GLN A 478 -32.16 -3.03 -10.65
CA GLN A 478 -31.10 -3.67 -11.44
C GLN A 478 -30.00 -2.69 -11.88
N ASP A 479 -30.23 -1.40 -11.67
CA ASP A 479 -29.47 -0.35 -12.32
C ASP A 479 -28.48 0.36 -11.39
N LEU A 480 -28.72 0.39 -10.06
CA LEU A 480 -27.90 1.15 -9.12
C LEU A 480 -27.37 0.27 -7.99
N ALA A 481 -26.07 0.05 -7.95
CA ALA A 481 -25.37 -0.51 -6.80
C ALA A 481 -24.90 0.62 -5.88
N LEU A 482 -24.97 0.40 -4.55
CA LEU A 482 -24.53 1.36 -3.55
C LEU A 482 -23.82 0.68 -2.37
N GLU A 483 -22.87 1.39 -1.80
CA GLU A 483 -22.32 1.11 -0.47
C GLU A 483 -22.19 2.43 0.27
N ALA A 484 -22.73 2.49 1.50
CA ALA A 484 -22.56 3.61 2.40
C ALA A 484 -22.06 3.11 3.76
N ALA A 485 -21.06 3.77 4.33
CA ALA A 485 -20.49 3.40 5.62
C ALA A 485 -20.16 4.63 6.45
N TRP A 486 -20.39 4.51 7.75
CA TRP A 486 -19.83 5.38 8.78
C TRP A 486 -18.69 4.65 9.47
N PHE A 487 -17.63 5.37 9.82
CA PHE A 487 -16.48 4.83 10.51
C PHE A 487 -15.98 5.78 11.61
N ARG A 488 -15.32 5.19 12.61
CA ARG A 488 -14.55 5.88 13.65
C ARG A 488 -13.31 5.08 13.98
N SER A 489 -12.15 5.74 13.99
CA SER A 489 -10.86 5.19 14.39
C SER A 489 -10.27 6.07 15.48
N ASP A 490 -10.15 5.51 16.67
CA ASP A 490 -9.69 6.16 17.89
C ASP A 490 -8.32 5.59 18.26
N PHE A 491 -7.25 6.36 18.03
CA PHE A 491 -5.88 5.95 18.30
C PHE A 491 -5.48 6.32 19.71
N SER A 492 -5.03 5.34 20.49
CA SER A 492 -4.36 5.57 21.76
C SER A 492 -2.91 5.97 21.60
N ASN A 493 -2.25 5.49 20.54
CA ASN A 493 -0.91 5.89 20.14
C ASN A 493 -0.80 5.85 18.61
N GLN A 494 -0.43 6.98 18.02
CA GLN A 494 -0.11 7.07 16.60
C GLN A 494 1.35 7.49 16.45
N VAL A 495 2.08 6.85 15.53
CA VAL A 495 3.48 7.15 15.25
C VAL A 495 3.60 7.94 13.94
N VAL A 496 4.26 9.07 13.98
CA VAL A 496 4.61 9.85 12.80
C VAL A 496 6.07 9.61 12.46
N VAL A 497 6.32 9.24 11.21
CA VAL A 497 7.71 9.05 10.73
C VAL A 497 8.48 10.36 10.82
N GLY A 498 9.71 10.31 11.31
CA GLY A 498 10.52 11.48 11.61
C GLY A 498 10.72 12.45 10.43
N SER A 499 10.75 11.95 9.19
CA SER A 499 10.84 12.81 7.99
C SER A 499 9.62 13.72 7.79
N ILE A 500 8.45 13.36 8.33
CA ILE A 500 7.23 14.18 8.29
C ILE A 500 7.23 15.20 9.42
N ALA A 501 7.81 14.82 10.55
CA ALA A 501 7.94 15.69 11.72
C ALA A 501 9.10 16.69 11.64
N GLY A 502 9.83 16.72 10.52
CA GLY A 502 10.99 17.61 10.31
C GLY A 502 12.27 17.16 10.99
N GLY A 503 12.34 15.91 11.44
CA GLY A 503 13.50 15.32 12.12
C GLY A 503 13.83 13.91 11.64
N ASN A 504 14.84 13.30 12.26
CA ASN A 504 15.25 11.92 11.99
C ASN A 504 14.69 10.91 13.02
N THR A 505 14.03 11.42 14.08
CA THR A 505 13.50 10.61 15.17
C THR A 505 11.99 10.42 14.96
N PRO A 506 11.45 9.21 15.06
CA PRO A 506 10.02 9.02 15.07
C PRO A 506 9.41 9.71 16.27
N LEU A 507 8.19 10.19 16.13
CA LEU A 507 7.46 10.83 17.19
C LEU A 507 6.21 10.00 17.48
N ALA A 508 6.06 9.61 18.73
CA ALA A 508 4.77 9.20 19.24
C ALA A 508 3.84 10.44 19.22
N GLN A 509 2.90 10.45 18.28
CA GLN A 509 1.95 11.56 18.11
C GLN A 509 0.90 11.56 19.23
N GLY A 510 0.76 10.43 19.97
CA GLY A 510 -0.23 10.26 21.02
C GLY A 510 -1.64 9.98 20.46
N GLU A 511 -2.65 10.46 21.16
CA GLU A 511 -4.05 10.17 20.85
C GLU A 511 -4.55 11.00 19.66
N THR A 512 -5.16 10.32 18.69
CA THR A 512 -5.78 10.95 17.52
C THR A 512 -7.12 10.31 17.19
N LEU A 513 -8.03 11.08 16.61
CA LEU A 513 -9.37 10.63 16.24
C LEU A 513 -9.66 10.90 14.77
N TYR A 514 -10.12 9.87 14.06
CA TYR A 514 -10.67 9.98 12.72
C TYR A 514 -12.12 9.48 12.71
N GLN A 515 -13.02 10.27 12.14
CA GLN A 515 -14.42 9.89 12.02
C GLN A 515 -15.04 10.50 10.76
N GLY A 516 -15.83 9.70 10.04
CA GLY A 516 -16.40 10.15 8.79
C GLY A 516 -17.42 9.21 8.19
N ALA A 517 -17.78 9.48 6.95
CA ALA A 517 -18.69 8.68 6.15
C ALA A 517 -18.15 8.51 4.72
N GLU A 518 -18.46 7.38 4.14
CA GLU A 518 -18.10 6.97 2.79
C GLU A 518 -19.36 6.62 2.00
N LEU A 519 -19.38 6.94 0.70
CA LEU A 519 -20.45 6.55 -0.21
C LEU A 519 -19.88 6.16 -1.57
N ALA A 520 -20.21 4.96 -2.02
CA ALA A 520 -19.99 4.49 -3.39
C ALA A 520 -21.34 4.36 -4.10
N LEU A 521 -21.42 4.84 -5.31
CA LEU A 521 -22.57 4.65 -6.21
C LEU A 521 -22.06 4.17 -7.57
N ASP A 522 -22.67 3.15 -8.13
CA ASP A 522 -22.46 2.68 -9.51
C ASP A 522 -23.81 2.49 -10.17
N TRP A 523 -24.15 3.40 -11.08
CA TRP A 523 -25.37 3.35 -11.86
C TRP A 523 -25.06 2.99 -13.30
N ARG A 524 -25.80 2.03 -13.85
CA ARG A 524 -25.75 1.64 -15.27
C ARG A 524 -27.10 1.13 -15.70
N ARG A 525 -27.51 1.44 -16.93
CA ARG A 525 -28.80 0.99 -17.46
C ARG A 525 -28.76 0.77 -18.97
N ASP A 526 -28.95 -0.45 -19.41
CA ASP A 526 -29.06 -0.77 -20.84
C ASP A 526 -30.31 -0.09 -21.44
N GLY A 527 -30.13 0.62 -22.57
CA GLY A 527 -31.21 1.43 -23.17
C GLY A 527 -31.64 2.61 -22.32
N GLY A 528 -30.87 3.00 -21.28
CA GLY A 528 -31.17 4.13 -20.42
C GLY A 528 -31.16 5.47 -21.16
N LEU A 529 -31.93 6.44 -20.68
CA LEU A 529 -32.09 7.78 -21.28
C LEU A 529 -32.59 7.74 -22.74
N GLY A 530 -33.21 6.61 -23.19
CA GLY A 530 -33.65 6.44 -24.59
C GLY A 530 -32.51 6.24 -25.59
N LEU A 531 -31.32 5.92 -25.12
CA LEU A 531 -30.15 5.67 -25.95
C LEU A 531 -29.98 4.17 -26.26
N PRO A 532 -29.45 3.78 -27.43
CA PRO A 532 -29.33 2.36 -27.84
C PRO A 532 -28.20 1.57 -27.14
N GLY A 533 -27.43 2.20 -26.25
CA GLY A 533 -26.34 1.61 -25.48
C GLY A 533 -26.57 1.71 -23.98
N THR A 534 -25.49 1.63 -23.20
CA THR A 534 -25.49 1.63 -21.74
C THR A 534 -24.88 2.92 -21.21
N PRO A 535 -25.65 3.95 -20.87
CA PRO A 535 -25.14 5.05 -20.06
C PRO A 535 -24.80 4.55 -18.65
N TYR A 536 -23.73 5.10 -18.08
CA TYR A 536 -23.33 4.80 -16.72
C TYR A 536 -22.83 6.05 -15.98
N ALA A 537 -22.92 6.02 -14.66
CA ALA A 537 -22.36 7.04 -13.78
C ALA A 537 -21.84 6.39 -12.50
N ARG A 538 -20.73 6.90 -11.99
CA ARG A 538 -20.11 6.45 -10.75
C ARG A 538 -19.81 7.63 -9.86
N ALA A 539 -19.95 7.44 -8.55
CA ALA A 539 -19.52 8.38 -7.55
C ALA A 539 -18.80 7.67 -6.41
N ALA A 540 -17.65 8.19 -6.01
CA ALA A 540 -16.96 7.83 -4.78
C ALA A 540 -16.81 9.09 -3.94
N LEU A 541 -17.49 9.12 -2.79
CA LEU A 541 -17.53 10.28 -1.91
C LEU A 541 -17.00 9.89 -0.54
N THR A 542 -16.22 10.76 0.07
CA THR A 542 -15.74 10.63 1.44
C THR A 542 -15.92 11.96 2.15
N TRP A 543 -16.52 11.92 3.31
CA TRP A 543 -16.56 13.04 4.23
C TRP A 543 -15.85 12.66 5.54
N LEU A 544 -14.79 13.40 5.86
CA LEU A 544 -14.00 13.23 7.07
C LEU A 544 -14.33 14.38 8.03
N GLY A 545 -15.40 14.23 8.81
CA GLY A 545 -15.87 15.26 9.73
C GLY A 545 -14.87 15.55 10.85
N THR A 546 -14.20 14.51 11.34
CA THR A 546 -13.16 14.61 12.37
C THR A 546 -11.88 13.97 11.89
N ALA A 547 -10.76 14.66 12.01
CA ALA A 547 -9.41 14.15 11.88
C ALA A 547 -8.53 15.03 12.77
N GLU A 548 -8.42 14.70 14.05
CA GLU A 548 -7.97 15.62 15.08
C GLU A 548 -6.98 14.99 16.04
N GLN A 549 -6.05 15.83 16.50
CA GLN A 549 -5.20 15.54 17.62
C GLN A 549 -6.02 15.63 18.91
N GLN A 550 -6.06 14.56 19.70
CA GLN A 550 -6.82 14.51 20.96
C GLN A 550 -5.97 14.87 22.18
N SER A 551 -4.68 14.57 22.15
CA SER A 551 -3.73 14.91 23.19
C SER A 551 -2.65 15.84 22.66
N PRO A 552 -2.14 16.82 23.46
CA PRO A 552 -0.94 17.55 23.07
C PRO A 552 0.25 16.60 23.03
N PHE A 553 1.13 16.75 22.02
CA PHE A 553 2.38 16.03 21.98
C PHE A 553 3.58 16.98 21.87
N LEU A 554 4.72 16.55 22.40
CA LEU A 554 5.97 17.26 22.29
C LEU A 554 6.82 16.61 21.18
N ALA A 555 7.10 17.38 20.15
CA ALA A 555 8.11 17.01 19.17
C ALA A 555 9.50 17.18 19.78
N VAL A 556 10.47 16.41 19.32
CA VAL A 556 11.87 16.59 19.70
C VAL A 556 12.65 17.06 18.48
N SER A 557 13.28 18.21 18.58
CA SER A 557 14.20 18.73 17.58
C SER A 557 15.55 19.00 18.21
N ASN A 558 16.62 18.42 17.65
CA ASN A 558 17.98 18.54 18.18
C ASN A 558 18.09 18.14 19.69
N ASN A 559 17.43 17.06 20.08
CA ASN A 559 17.34 16.58 21.47
C ASN A 559 16.72 17.57 22.46
N GLN A 560 15.97 18.58 21.97
CA GLN A 560 15.22 19.50 22.80
C GLN A 560 13.72 19.32 22.52
N PRO A 561 12.88 19.29 23.57
CA PRO A 561 11.45 19.31 23.37
C PRO A 561 11.02 20.63 22.70
N VAL A 562 10.26 20.50 21.62
CA VAL A 562 9.65 21.64 20.92
C VAL A 562 8.14 21.47 20.96
N ALA A 563 7.39 22.58 20.85
CA ALA A 563 5.95 22.50 20.78
C ALA A 563 5.53 21.69 19.55
N GLY A 564 4.84 20.59 19.78
CA GLY A 564 4.18 19.79 18.77
C GLY A 564 2.80 20.33 18.42
N SER A 565 1.90 19.45 17.99
CA SER A 565 0.50 19.80 17.78
C SER A 565 -0.22 19.98 19.11
N GLY A 566 -1.06 20.98 19.23
CA GLY A 566 -2.02 21.08 20.35
C GLY A 566 -3.22 20.15 20.10
N SER A 567 -3.97 19.84 21.18
CA SER A 567 -5.26 19.17 21.07
C SER A 567 -6.24 19.97 20.18
N ASP A 568 -7.25 19.30 19.66
CA ASP A 568 -8.31 19.85 18.81
C ASP A 568 -7.80 20.49 17.49
N ARG A 569 -6.60 20.12 17.05
CA ARG A 569 -6.04 20.53 15.76
C ARG A 569 -6.29 19.46 14.72
N ARG A 570 -6.76 19.90 13.55
CA ARG A 570 -6.91 19.00 12.40
C ARG A 570 -5.57 18.45 11.96
N LEU A 571 -5.53 17.15 11.74
CA LEU A 571 -4.32 16.44 11.32
C LEU A 571 -3.95 16.79 9.87
N PRO A 572 -2.66 16.86 9.54
CA PRO A 572 -2.21 17.08 8.17
C PRO A 572 -2.56 15.90 7.27
N TYR A 573 -2.65 16.16 5.98
CA TYR A 573 -2.98 15.18 4.94
C TYR A 573 -4.36 14.50 5.07
N ALA A 574 -5.24 15.00 5.92
CA ALA A 574 -6.59 14.51 6.16
C ALA A 574 -7.63 15.47 5.54
N PRO A 575 -7.90 15.40 4.23
CA PRO A 575 -8.87 16.27 3.57
C PRO A 575 -10.27 16.05 4.13
N GLU A 576 -11.04 17.12 4.32
CA GLU A 576 -12.40 17.05 4.89
C GLU A 576 -13.37 16.34 3.93
N GLY A 577 -13.21 16.58 2.64
CA GLY A 577 -14.05 15.99 1.62
C GLY A 577 -13.25 15.54 0.41
N LEU A 578 -13.59 14.37 -0.11
CA LEU A 578 -13.10 13.84 -1.36
C LEU A 578 -14.29 13.42 -2.22
N ALA A 579 -14.24 13.74 -3.50
CA ALA A 579 -15.25 13.33 -4.46
C ALA A 579 -14.59 12.94 -5.78
N THR A 580 -14.92 11.76 -6.26
CA THR A 580 -14.60 11.31 -7.61
C THR A 580 -15.89 10.98 -8.32
N LEU A 581 -16.14 11.64 -9.45
CA LEU A 581 -17.33 11.43 -10.27
C LEU A 581 -16.89 11.01 -11.67
N ALA A 582 -17.57 10.03 -12.23
CA ALA A 582 -17.38 9.59 -13.60
C ALA A 582 -18.74 9.35 -14.25
N ALA A 583 -18.87 9.68 -15.53
CA ALA A 583 -20.01 9.34 -16.35
C ALA A 583 -19.54 8.97 -17.75
N GLY A 584 -20.22 8.03 -18.37
CA GLY A 584 -19.87 7.56 -19.69
C GLY A 584 -21.06 6.88 -20.38
N TYR A 585 -20.79 6.44 -21.61
CA TYR A 585 -21.77 5.80 -22.46
C TYR A 585 -21.11 4.71 -23.29
N ARG A 586 -21.60 3.50 -23.20
CA ARG A 586 -21.09 2.33 -23.93
C ARG A 586 -22.05 1.87 -25.02
N GLN A 587 -21.53 1.66 -26.22
CA GLN A 587 -22.28 1.06 -27.32
C GLN A 587 -21.39 0.13 -28.15
N GLY A 588 -21.59 -1.20 -28.03
CA GLY A 588 -20.74 -2.18 -28.69
C GLY A 588 -19.29 -2.09 -28.21
N ALA A 589 -18.37 -1.82 -29.12
CA ALA A 589 -16.94 -1.65 -28.83
C ALA A 589 -16.53 -0.21 -28.45
N TRP A 590 -17.47 0.73 -28.40
CA TRP A 590 -17.22 2.15 -28.07
C TRP A 590 -17.58 2.43 -26.62
N ASP A 591 -16.68 3.14 -25.92
CA ASP A 591 -16.86 3.63 -24.57
C ASP A 591 -16.33 5.06 -24.47
#